data_49a22e9f6358a08fa02c806504f93f35
#
_entry.id   49a22e9f6358a08fa02c806504f93f35
#
_cell.length_a   1.000
_cell.length_b   1.000
_cell.length_c   1.000
_cell.angle_alpha   90.00
_cell.angle_beta   90.00
_cell.angle_gamma   90.00
#
_symmetry.space_group_name_H-M   'P 1'
#
loop_
_entity.id
_entity.type
_entity.pdbx_description
1 polymer ?
#
loop_
_entity_poly.entity_id
_entity_poly.type
_entity_poly.pdbx_seq_one_letter_code
_entity_poly.pdbx_strand_id
1 'polypeptide(L)'
;MAKKEIKNDDTQEKKSEGKFFGDYFYAVGRRKTAVAKVKIFPKGNGQTVVNGKDYKIFFPYFAWQQNLEEPFLAVGMENKFDVKITVVGSGQHSQAEACRLGIARALIKFDANFKKTLRTAGFVTRDPRAKERKKPGLKRARRAPQWSKR
;
A
#
# COMPACT_ATOMS: atom_id res chain seq x y z
N MET A 1 -38.43 -21.98 17.13
CA MET A 1 -37.91 -21.06 16.11
C MET A 1 -36.66 -20.43 16.67
N ALA A 2 -35.50 -20.82 16.16
CA ALA A 2 -34.19 -20.43 16.70
C ALA A 2 -33.75 -19.06 16.14
N LYS A 3 -33.52 -18.08 17.01
CA LYS A 3 -32.82 -16.84 16.70
C LYS A 3 -31.34 -17.19 16.54
N LYS A 4 -30.84 -17.13 15.29
CA LYS A 4 -29.42 -17.23 14.98
C LYS A 4 -28.75 -15.92 15.38
N GLU A 5 -27.91 -15.98 16.37
CA GLU A 5 -27.09 -14.87 16.85
C GLU A 5 -26.02 -14.53 15.81
N ILE A 6 -26.12 -13.31 15.28
CA ILE A 6 -25.02 -12.68 14.52
C ILE A 6 -24.13 -12.01 15.57
N LYS A 7 -23.15 -12.74 16.06
CA LYS A 7 -22.02 -12.21 16.85
C LYS A 7 -20.76 -12.68 16.14
N ASN A 8 -19.86 -11.76 15.82
CA ASN A 8 -18.39 -11.99 15.71
C ASN A 8 -17.69 -11.28 14.54
N ASP A 9 -18.06 -10.03 14.18
CA ASP A 9 -17.13 -9.25 13.32
C ASP A 9 -16.40 -8.13 14.08
N ASP A 10 -17.00 -7.55 15.11
CA ASP A 10 -16.41 -6.42 15.85
C ASP A 10 -15.26 -6.81 16.80
N THR A 11 -15.11 -8.10 17.13
CA THR A 11 -14.09 -8.56 18.09
C THR A 11 -12.71 -8.75 17.44
N GLN A 12 -12.64 -8.93 16.12
CA GLN A 12 -11.36 -9.08 15.40
C GLN A 12 -10.70 -7.74 15.10
N GLU A 13 -11.45 -6.67 14.90
CA GLU A 13 -10.89 -5.34 14.64
C GLU A 13 -10.17 -4.77 15.87
N LYS A 14 -10.64 -5.02 17.07
CA LYS A 14 -9.99 -4.55 18.32
C LYS A 14 -8.73 -5.34 18.72
N LYS A 15 -8.57 -6.60 18.26
CA LYS A 15 -7.37 -7.40 18.57
C LYS A 15 -6.13 -6.99 17.78
N SER A 16 -6.26 -6.32 16.65
CA SER A 16 -5.12 -5.88 15.82
C SER A 16 -4.52 -4.54 16.25
N GLU A 17 -5.24 -3.72 17.00
CA GLU A 17 -4.75 -2.40 17.43
C GLU A 17 -3.75 -2.45 18.60
N GLY A 18 -3.72 -3.53 19.39
CA GLY A 18 -2.92 -3.63 20.62
C GLY A 18 -1.44 -3.98 20.45
N LYS A 19 -0.97 -4.32 19.23
CA LYS A 19 0.40 -4.85 19.04
C LYS A 19 1.42 -3.85 18.52
N PHE A 20 1.00 -2.70 18.01
CA PHE A 20 1.91 -1.70 17.42
C PHE A 20 2.25 -0.63 18.45
N PHE A 21 3.20 -0.92 19.33
CA PHE A 21 3.63 0.01 20.37
C PHE A 21 5.14 0.27 20.29
N GLY A 22 5.56 1.53 20.41
CA GLY A 22 6.96 1.93 20.43
C GLY A 22 7.35 2.87 19.29
N ASP A 23 8.65 3.06 19.13
CA ASP A 23 9.23 3.91 18.08
C ASP A 23 8.97 3.32 16.69
N TYR A 24 8.64 4.18 15.74
CA TYR A 24 8.36 3.77 14.37
C TYR A 24 9.01 4.71 13.34
N PHE A 25 9.32 4.16 12.18
CA PHE A 25 9.77 4.92 11.02
C PHE A 25 8.60 5.16 10.09
N TYR A 26 8.30 6.44 9.84
CA TYR A 26 7.15 6.85 9.02
C TYR A 26 7.57 7.26 7.62
N ALA A 27 6.86 6.76 6.62
CA ALA A 27 7.00 7.21 5.24
C ALA A 27 5.66 7.20 4.48
N VAL A 28 5.62 7.91 3.36
CA VAL A 28 4.46 7.99 2.48
C VAL A 28 4.82 7.46 1.11
N GLY A 29 4.00 6.50 0.63
CA GLY A 29 4.02 6.04 -0.74
C GLY A 29 2.83 6.57 -1.52
N ARG A 30 3.00 6.79 -2.83
CA ARG A 30 1.96 7.31 -3.72
C ARG A 30 1.97 6.60 -5.07
N ARG A 31 0.79 6.26 -5.58
CA ARG A 31 0.61 5.75 -6.95
C ARG A 31 -0.74 6.19 -7.50
N LYS A 32 -0.77 6.84 -8.65
CA LYS A 32 -1.97 7.52 -9.16
C LYS A 32 -2.57 8.44 -8.08
N THR A 33 -3.83 8.19 -7.67
CA THR A 33 -4.51 8.88 -6.57
C THR A 33 -4.39 8.15 -5.22
N ALA A 34 -3.76 6.96 -5.19
CA ALA A 34 -3.54 6.23 -3.94
C ALA A 34 -2.45 6.88 -3.11
N VAL A 35 -2.70 6.99 -1.80
CA VAL A 35 -1.75 7.46 -0.79
C VAL A 35 -1.69 6.43 0.32
N ALA A 36 -0.50 5.88 0.57
CA ALA A 36 -0.23 4.96 1.65
C ALA A 36 0.64 5.63 2.71
N LYS A 37 0.15 5.71 3.94
CA LYS A 37 0.89 6.13 5.13
C LYS A 37 1.41 4.88 5.82
N VAL A 38 2.72 4.68 5.80
CA VAL A 38 3.37 3.47 6.31
C VAL A 38 4.14 3.79 7.59
N LYS A 39 3.93 3.00 8.62
CA LYS A 39 4.68 2.99 9.87
C LYS A 39 5.33 1.63 10.03
N ILE A 40 6.65 1.59 10.16
CA ILE A 40 7.44 0.37 10.37
C ILE A 40 8.00 0.38 11.79
N PHE A 41 7.77 -0.69 12.53
CA PHE A 41 8.23 -0.91 13.90
C PHE A 41 9.40 -1.91 13.88
N PRO A 42 10.61 -1.52 14.33
CA PRO A 42 11.82 -2.34 14.16
C PRO A 42 11.91 -3.58 15.06
N LYS A 43 11.05 -3.69 16.06
CA LYS A 43 11.01 -4.84 16.98
C LYS A 43 9.71 -5.62 16.78
N GLY A 44 9.50 -6.14 15.56
CA GLY A 44 8.29 -6.84 15.20
C GLY A 44 8.48 -8.33 14.94
N ASN A 45 7.37 -9.01 14.70
CA ASN A 45 7.29 -10.43 14.35
C ASN A 45 6.88 -10.65 12.89
N GLY A 46 6.96 -9.63 12.04
CA GLY A 46 6.57 -9.70 10.62
C GLY A 46 5.08 -9.45 10.37
N GLN A 47 4.33 -8.93 11.35
CA GLN A 47 2.91 -8.69 11.17
C GLN A 47 2.67 -7.42 10.31
N THR A 48 1.92 -7.56 9.22
CA THR A 48 1.54 -6.44 8.36
C THR A 48 0.03 -6.23 8.40
N VAL A 49 -0.39 -5.03 8.83
CA VAL A 49 -1.80 -4.65 8.93
C VAL A 49 -2.08 -3.46 8.02
N VAL A 50 -3.12 -3.58 7.19
CA VAL A 50 -3.57 -2.54 6.25
C VAL A 50 -4.99 -2.15 6.59
N ASN A 51 -5.22 -0.88 6.93
CA ASN A 51 -6.54 -0.35 7.33
C ASN A 51 -7.23 -1.19 8.42
N GLY A 52 -6.47 -1.67 9.42
CA GLY A 52 -7.00 -2.49 10.51
C GLY A 52 -7.18 -3.98 10.20
N LYS A 53 -6.97 -4.42 8.96
CA LYS A 53 -7.09 -5.82 8.51
C LYS A 53 -5.71 -6.39 8.18
N ASP A 54 -5.56 -7.70 8.30
CA ASP A 54 -4.38 -8.39 7.79
C ASP A 54 -4.21 -8.10 6.28
N TYR A 55 -2.97 -7.89 5.83
CA TYR A 55 -2.70 -7.55 4.43
C TYR A 55 -3.16 -8.64 3.46
N LYS A 56 -3.19 -9.93 3.87
CA LYS A 56 -3.68 -11.05 3.06
C LYS A 56 -5.19 -10.99 2.86
N ILE A 57 -5.92 -10.51 3.86
CA ILE A 57 -7.37 -10.32 3.77
C ILE A 57 -7.69 -9.05 2.96
N PHE A 58 -6.91 -7.97 3.15
CA PHE A 58 -7.13 -6.71 2.45
C PHE A 58 -6.77 -6.80 0.96
N PHE A 59 -5.69 -7.51 0.62
CA PHE A 59 -5.27 -7.78 -0.75
C PHE A 59 -5.44 -9.26 -1.08
N PRO A 60 -6.58 -9.67 -1.66
CA PRO A 60 -6.85 -11.08 -1.94
C PRO A 60 -5.97 -11.66 -3.06
N TYR A 61 -5.41 -10.83 -3.94
CA TYR A 61 -4.57 -11.25 -5.04
C TYR A 61 -3.12 -11.43 -4.60
N PHE A 62 -2.54 -12.60 -4.84
CA PHE A 62 -1.17 -12.96 -4.45
C PHE A 62 -0.12 -11.95 -4.95
N ALA A 63 -0.22 -11.50 -6.21
CA ALA A 63 0.69 -10.49 -6.75
C ALA A 63 0.66 -9.15 -5.99
N TRP A 64 -0.46 -8.79 -5.38
CA TRP A 64 -0.54 -7.57 -4.56
C TRP A 64 0.07 -7.78 -3.18
N GLN A 65 0.00 -9.00 -2.64
CA GLN A 65 0.67 -9.37 -1.39
C GLN A 65 2.18 -9.34 -1.58
N GLN A 66 2.69 -9.92 -2.67
CA GLN A 66 4.11 -9.86 -3.02
C GLN A 66 4.66 -8.43 -3.09
N ASN A 67 3.90 -7.48 -3.65
CA ASN A 67 4.31 -6.08 -3.67
C ASN A 67 4.66 -5.51 -2.28
N LEU A 68 4.04 -6.00 -1.21
CA LEU A 68 4.33 -5.55 0.15
C LEU A 68 5.57 -6.25 0.72
N GLU A 69 5.82 -7.49 0.31
CA GLU A 69 6.92 -8.33 0.80
C GLU A 69 8.24 -8.05 0.06
N GLU A 70 8.19 -7.75 -1.25
CA GLU A 70 9.36 -7.51 -2.10
C GLU A 70 10.42 -6.56 -1.52
N PRO A 71 10.08 -5.40 -0.90
CA PRO A 71 11.09 -4.52 -0.33
C PRO A 71 11.84 -5.15 0.84
N PHE A 72 11.19 -6.00 1.65
CA PHE A 72 11.82 -6.71 2.76
C PHE A 72 12.74 -7.84 2.27
N LEU A 73 12.27 -8.59 1.26
CA LEU A 73 13.06 -9.62 0.58
C LEU A 73 14.35 -9.04 -0.02
N ALA A 74 14.25 -7.91 -0.73
CA ALA A 74 15.39 -7.27 -1.38
C ALA A 74 16.49 -6.83 -0.38
N VAL A 75 16.13 -6.59 0.87
CA VAL A 75 17.05 -6.15 1.94
C VAL A 75 17.44 -7.30 2.86
N GLY A 76 16.84 -8.50 2.71
CA GLY A 76 17.08 -9.66 3.59
C GLY A 76 16.59 -9.45 5.03
N MET A 77 15.54 -8.65 5.20
CA MET A 77 14.96 -8.30 6.50
C MET A 77 13.53 -8.83 6.67
N GLU A 78 13.28 -10.03 6.19
CA GLU A 78 11.99 -10.69 6.34
C GLU A 78 11.63 -10.90 7.81
N ASN A 79 10.36 -10.73 8.15
CA ASN A 79 9.79 -11.00 9.47
C ASN A 79 10.42 -10.25 10.67
N LYS A 80 11.25 -9.24 10.42
CA LYS A 80 11.88 -8.45 11.49
C LYS A 80 11.11 -7.18 11.88
N PHE A 81 10.14 -6.80 11.06
CA PHE A 81 9.38 -5.57 11.24
C PHE A 81 7.89 -5.84 11.31
N ASP A 82 7.23 -5.17 12.24
CA ASP A 82 5.78 -5.04 12.16
C ASP A 82 5.42 -3.78 11.37
N VAL A 83 4.37 -3.85 10.54
CA VAL A 83 4.01 -2.78 9.63
C VAL A 83 2.54 -2.40 9.79
N LYS A 84 2.28 -1.13 10.09
CA LYS A 84 0.93 -0.57 10.08
C LYS A 84 0.78 0.39 8.91
N ILE A 85 -0.16 0.11 8.03
CA ILE A 85 -0.41 0.89 6.81
C ILE A 85 -1.82 1.44 6.84
N THR A 86 -1.94 2.74 6.57
CA THR A 86 -3.23 3.36 6.27
C THR A 86 -3.19 3.79 4.81
N VAL A 87 -4.05 3.20 3.97
CA VAL A 87 -4.10 3.48 2.54
C VAL A 87 -5.47 3.97 2.12
N VAL A 88 -5.51 5.00 1.27
CA VAL A 88 -6.74 5.59 0.72
C VAL A 88 -6.55 5.94 -0.76
N GLY A 89 -7.66 6.00 -1.48
CA GLY A 89 -7.73 6.43 -2.89
C GLY A 89 -7.37 5.34 -3.89
N SER A 90 -7.75 5.55 -5.15
CA SER A 90 -7.54 4.63 -6.28
C SER A 90 -8.10 3.21 -6.04
N GLY A 91 -7.66 2.22 -6.83
CA GLY A 91 -8.01 0.81 -6.69
C GLY A 91 -6.90 -0.01 -6.03
N GLN A 92 -7.21 -1.25 -5.64
CA GLN A 92 -6.34 -2.15 -4.86
C GLN A 92 -4.94 -2.32 -5.47
N HIS A 93 -4.81 -2.49 -6.79
CA HIS A 93 -3.51 -2.56 -7.46
C HIS A 93 -2.63 -1.32 -7.19
N SER A 94 -3.20 -0.13 -7.36
CA SER A 94 -2.44 1.11 -7.11
C SER A 94 -2.18 1.34 -5.62
N GLN A 95 -3.04 0.82 -4.74
CA GLN A 95 -2.83 0.83 -3.30
C GLN A 95 -1.66 -0.07 -2.90
N ALA A 96 -1.57 -1.28 -3.46
CA ALA A 96 -0.44 -2.19 -3.22
C ALA A 96 0.89 -1.59 -3.68
N GLU A 97 0.94 -0.98 -4.88
CA GLU A 97 2.14 -0.27 -5.36
C GLU A 97 2.50 0.94 -4.49
N ALA A 98 1.49 1.68 -4.01
CA ALA A 98 1.73 2.78 -3.07
C ALA A 98 2.28 2.27 -1.73
N CYS A 99 1.79 1.13 -1.22
CA CYS A 99 2.32 0.48 -0.03
C CYS A 99 3.78 0.07 -0.23
N ARG A 100 4.13 -0.57 -1.36
CA ARG A 100 5.51 -0.95 -1.72
C ARG A 100 6.46 0.24 -1.65
N LEU A 101 6.12 1.33 -2.33
CA LEU A 101 6.93 2.55 -2.30
C LEU A 101 7.06 3.14 -0.89
N GLY A 102 5.98 3.10 -0.10
CA GLY A 102 5.98 3.58 1.29
C GLY A 102 6.89 2.75 2.19
N ILE A 103 6.83 1.42 2.08
CA ILE A 103 7.68 0.48 2.81
C ILE A 103 9.15 0.72 2.45
N ALA A 104 9.50 0.75 1.15
CA ALA A 104 10.87 1.00 0.71
C ALA A 104 11.44 2.32 1.28
N ARG A 105 10.65 3.38 1.29
CA ARG A 105 11.05 4.68 1.86
C ARG A 105 11.21 4.65 3.38
N ALA A 106 10.39 3.87 4.08
CA ALA A 106 10.49 3.74 5.53
C ALA A 106 11.72 2.89 5.92
N LEU A 107 12.04 1.84 5.17
CA LEU A 107 13.28 1.06 5.33
C LEU A 107 14.55 1.91 5.15
N ILE A 108 14.56 2.84 4.18
CA ILE A 108 15.69 3.76 4.00
C ILE A 108 15.84 4.73 5.19
N LYS A 109 14.74 5.09 5.86
CA LYS A 109 14.80 5.90 7.08
C LYS A 109 15.33 5.11 8.28
N PHE A 110 15.09 3.82 8.31
CA PHE A 110 15.64 2.92 9.33
C PHE A 110 17.15 2.73 9.13
N ASP A 111 17.58 2.40 7.89
CA ASP A 111 19.00 2.25 7.55
C ASP A 111 19.28 2.82 6.15
N ALA A 112 20.15 3.83 6.09
CA ALA A 112 20.53 4.49 4.83
C ALA A 112 21.25 3.56 3.85
N ASN A 113 21.89 2.49 4.30
CA ASN A 113 22.58 1.50 3.46
C ASN A 113 21.63 0.77 2.52
N PHE A 114 20.38 0.56 2.92
CA PHE A 114 19.34 -0.08 2.10
C PHE A 114 18.95 0.71 0.85
N LYS A 115 19.26 2.02 0.82
CA LYS A 115 18.93 2.91 -0.29
C LYS A 115 19.49 2.41 -1.62
N LYS A 116 20.73 1.91 -1.65
CA LYS A 116 21.38 1.45 -2.87
C LYS A 116 20.64 0.20 -3.43
N THR A 117 20.42 -0.80 -2.60
CA THR A 117 19.75 -2.05 -2.97
C THR A 117 18.31 -1.79 -3.44
N LEU A 118 17.53 -1.04 -2.66
CA LEU A 118 16.13 -0.72 -3.00
C LEU A 118 16.01 0.17 -4.26
N ARG A 119 17.01 1.01 -4.54
CA ARG A 119 17.03 1.82 -5.77
C ARG A 119 17.35 0.96 -7.00
N THR A 120 18.29 0.04 -6.89
CA THR A 120 18.62 -0.91 -7.98
C THR A 120 17.41 -1.79 -8.32
N ALA A 121 16.67 -2.24 -7.30
CA ALA A 121 15.42 -2.98 -7.49
C ALA A 121 14.23 -2.12 -7.98
N GLY A 122 14.38 -0.79 -8.10
CA GLY A 122 13.35 0.12 -8.60
C GLY A 122 12.25 0.49 -7.61
N PHE A 123 12.33 0.08 -6.34
CA PHE A 123 11.25 0.28 -5.35
C PHE A 123 11.17 1.72 -4.80
N VAL A 124 12.19 2.53 -4.99
CA VAL A 124 12.25 3.91 -4.48
C VAL A 124 11.67 4.92 -5.47
N THR A 125 11.65 4.57 -6.76
CA THR A 125 11.18 5.45 -7.82
C THR A 125 9.66 5.47 -7.87
N ARG A 126 9.07 6.67 -7.80
CA ARG A 126 7.63 6.82 -7.98
C ARG A 126 7.29 6.74 -9.47
N ASP A 127 6.34 5.89 -9.82
CA ASP A 127 5.73 5.89 -11.17
C ASP A 127 4.79 7.11 -11.31
N PRO A 128 5.07 8.06 -12.21
CA PRO A 128 4.28 9.28 -12.40
C PRO A 128 3.02 9.05 -13.23
N ARG A 129 2.86 7.89 -13.88
CA ARG A 129 1.74 7.62 -14.79
C ARG A 129 0.40 7.77 -14.07
N ALA A 130 -0.45 8.64 -14.60
CA ALA A 130 -1.81 8.87 -14.14
C ALA A 130 -2.74 9.06 -15.33
N LYS A 131 -4.06 8.94 -15.10
CA LYS A 131 -5.05 9.18 -16.15
C LYS A 131 -5.03 10.66 -16.54
N GLU A 132 -4.87 10.93 -17.84
CA GLU A 132 -4.91 12.27 -18.38
C GLU A 132 -6.31 12.89 -18.21
N ARG A 133 -6.35 14.16 -17.85
CA ARG A 133 -7.59 14.91 -17.64
C ARG A 133 -8.34 15.09 -18.96
N LYS A 134 -9.66 14.91 -18.93
CA LYS A 134 -10.54 15.30 -20.05
C LYS A 134 -10.40 16.80 -20.32
N LYS A 135 -10.34 17.18 -21.59
CA LYS A 135 -10.23 18.58 -22.02
C LYS A 135 -11.57 19.06 -22.61
N PRO A 136 -11.92 20.33 -22.47
CA PRO A 136 -13.09 20.89 -23.14
C PRO A 136 -12.95 20.74 -24.67
N GLY A 137 -14.07 20.56 -25.36
CA GLY A 137 -14.09 20.31 -26.81
C GLY A 137 -13.79 18.87 -27.25
N LEU A 138 -13.27 18.00 -26.37
CA LEU A 138 -13.00 16.61 -26.65
C LEU A 138 -13.99 15.69 -25.92
N LYS A 139 -14.24 14.47 -26.46
CA LYS A 139 -15.04 13.43 -25.77
C LYS A 139 -14.25 12.72 -24.66
N ARG A 140 -12.92 12.58 -24.83
CA ARG A 140 -11.98 12.06 -23.81
C ARG A 140 -10.78 12.99 -23.71
N ALA A 141 -9.69 12.55 -23.10
CA ALA A 141 -8.48 13.36 -22.97
C ALA A 141 -7.92 13.86 -24.30
N ARG A 142 -7.99 13.02 -25.35
CA ARG A 142 -7.46 13.30 -26.68
C ARG A 142 -8.41 12.97 -27.83
N ARG A 143 -9.54 12.29 -27.57
CA ARG A 143 -10.50 11.88 -28.60
C ARG A 143 -11.45 13.03 -28.90
N ALA A 144 -11.42 13.51 -30.13
CA ALA A 144 -12.36 14.48 -30.66
C ALA A 144 -13.77 13.87 -30.85
N PRO A 145 -14.83 14.68 -30.86
CA PRO A 145 -16.13 14.27 -31.39
C PRO A 145 -15.99 13.86 -32.87
N GLN A 146 -16.82 12.91 -33.28
CA GLN A 146 -16.89 12.59 -34.71
C GLN A 146 -17.49 13.79 -35.44
N TRP A 147 -16.81 14.25 -36.45
CA TRP A 147 -17.33 15.30 -37.31
C TRP A 147 -18.55 14.75 -38.08
N SER A 148 -19.65 15.46 -38.05
CA SER A 148 -20.77 15.16 -38.92
C SER A 148 -20.81 16.23 -40.00
N LYS A 149 -21.00 15.82 -41.27
CA LYS A 149 -20.99 16.69 -42.46
C LYS A 149 -22.21 17.58 -42.51
N ARG A 150 -23.06 17.52 -41.49
CA ARG A 150 -24.19 18.41 -41.27
C ARG A 150 -24.75 18.24 -39.90
#